data_2bbc451fdd3fe091152794b6e3c1bf44
#
_entry.id   2bbc451fdd3fe091152794b6e3c1bf44
#
_cell.length_a   1.000
_cell.length_b   1.000
_cell.length_c   1.000
_cell.angle_alpha   90.00
_cell.angle_beta   90.00
_cell.angle_gamma   90.00
#
_symmetry.space_group_name_H-M   'P 1'
#
loop_
_entity.id
_entity.type
_entity.pdbx_description
1 polymer ?
#
loop_
_entity_poly.entity_id
_entity_poly.type
_entity_poly.pdbx_seq_one_letter_code
_entity_poly.pdbx_strand_id
1 'polypeptide(L)'
;MEPQNNPSATGPSGPAAGGSNNANVPYTAQMVAPAPSHGSPQYAFPAGMPPGTPIVIHTQGTFQRILGWVGWAGFFICAMLLIGYVTAFYEYFNTTEGIYEKYHSGAKFGSDKIAIIDVSGVIMEGDGFVKKQIDLIREDDSVKAVVVRVDSPGGTVTGSDYIFHHLKKLREERKLKMVVSMGSVAASGGYYVSMAVGDEPKSIYAEPTTTTGSIGVIIPHYDVSRLMERFDVRDDSISSHPRKQMLSMTRALSDEDRAIVQAYVMESFDRFKEIVKEGRPAYRTDETALTDLATGEIFTAGQAKKRGLVDEIGFIEDAIARVAELASLDVKKARVVHYHRPPSLFEFPLAMQQARSASANPLATVLELNAPRAWYLATSWPLTPETLSHRDFRR
;
A
#
# COMPACT_ATOMS: atom_id res chain seq x y z
N MET A 1 32.37 45.58 16.48
CA MET A 1 33.05 45.10 17.70
C MET A 1 33.39 43.63 17.43
N GLU A 2 34.57 43.46 16.95
CA GLU A 2 35.36 42.22 16.95
C GLU A 2 36.08 42.11 18.32
N PRO A 3 36.92 41.12 18.55
CA PRO A 3 36.90 39.67 18.35
C PRO A 3 37.40 38.93 19.63
N GLN A 4 37.68 37.66 19.48
CA GLN A 4 38.77 36.88 20.15
C GLN A 4 38.25 35.49 20.54
N ASN A 5 38.88 34.40 20.39
CA ASN A 5 40.21 33.93 20.00
C ASN A 5 40.22 32.44 20.37
N ASN A 6 40.73 31.65 19.53
CA ASN A 6 41.19 30.26 19.78
C ASN A 6 42.37 30.27 20.80
N PRO A 7 42.70 29.19 21.54
CA PRO A 7 43.66 28.26 20.99
C PRO A 7 43.57 26.78 21.44
N SER A 8 43.96 25.95 20.51
CA SER A 8 45.07 24.96 20.52
C SER A 8 45.08 23.83 21.56
N ALA A 9 45.23 22.68 20.99
CA ALA A 9 46.32 21.69 21.06
C ALA A 9 46.25 20.70 22.22
N THR A 10 46.33 19.43 21.99
CA THR A 10 47.57 18.67 21.91
C THR A 10 47.25 17.17 21.74
N GLY A 11 47.96 16.48 20.84
CA GLY A 11 48.08 15.04 20.87
C GLY A 11 49.20 14.57 21.82
N PRO A 12 49.34 13.30 22.00
CA PRO A 12 50.67 12.72 21.94
C PRO A 12 50.68 11.41 21.12
N SER A 13 51.59 11.31 20.13
CA SER A 13 52.93 10.76 20.16
C SER A 13 53.06 9.32 20.65
N GLY A 14 53.37 8.44 19.66
CA GLY A 14 53.88 7.09 19.91
C GLY A 14 55.27 7.08 20.48
N PRO A 15 55.81 5.93 20.80
CA PRO A 15 57.26 5.81 20.73
C PRO A 15 57.75 4.73 19.77
N ALA A 16 58.94 5.03 19.29
CA ALA A 16 59.77 4.31 18.36
C ALA A 16 60.65 3.27 19.03
N ALA A 17 61.00 2.34 18.22
CA ALA A 17 62.28 1.64 18.02
C ALA A 17 63.36 1.56 19.13
N GLY A 18 63.97 0.40 19.16
CA GLY A 18 65.30 0.13 19.69
C GLY A 18 65.36 -1.31 20.21
N GLY A 19 66.20 -2.13 19.72
CA GLY A 19 67.56 -2.18 19.52
C GLY A 19 68.01 -3.63 19.44
N SER A 20 68.94 -3.83 18.63
CA SER A 20 69.76 -5.00 18.38
C SER A 20 70.39 -5.64 19.66
N ASN A 21 70.51 -6.94 19.66
CA ASN A 21 71.78 -7.55 20.13
C ASN A 21 71.98 -8.96 19.54
N ASN A 22 73.13 -9.04 18.87
CA ASN A 22 73.78 -10.25 18.44
C ASN A 22 74.18 -11.11 19.64
N ALA A 23 73.95 -12.38 19.57
CA ALA A 23 74.73 -13.39 20.31
C ALA A 23 74.91 -14.61 19.42
N ASN A 24 76.16 -14.82 19.02
CA ASN A 24 76.72 -15.99 18.40
C ASN A 24 76.51 -17.20 19.29
N VAL A 25 75.92 -18.28 18.76
CA VAL A 25 76.01 -19.62 19.31
C VAL A 25 76.39 -20.56 18.17
N PRO A 26 77.34 -21.50 18.39
CA PRO A 26 77.96 -22.24 17.31
C PRO A 26 77.07 -23.35 16.73
N TYR A 27 77.24 -23.51 15.41
CA TYR A 27 76.67 -24.60 14.64
C TYR A 27 77.23 -25.97 15.12
N THR A 28 76.38 -26.78 15.71
CA THR A 28 76.55 -28.24 15.80
C THR A 28 75.76 -28.86 14.66
N ALA A 29 76.50 -29.44 13.71
CA ALA A 29 75.90 -30.18 12.62
C ALA A 29 75.21 -31.45 13.17
N GLN A 30 73.89 -31.44 13.24
CA GLN A 30 73.10 -32.67 13.37
C GLN A 30 72.90 -33.26 12.00
N MET A 31 73.36 -34.47 11.79
CA MET A 31 73.05 -35.30 10.65
C MET A 31 71.57 -35.52 10.57
N VAL A 32 70.93 -34.96 9.56
CA VAL A 32 69.56 -35.23 9.21
C VAL A 32 69.53 -36.59 8.53
N ALA A 33 68.85 -37.54 9.16
CA ALA A 33 68.52 -38.81 8.56
C ALA A 33 67.72 -38.61 7.24
N PRO A 34 67.93 -39.40 6.20
CA PRO A 34 67.21 -39.28 4.95
C PRO A 34 65.75 -39.54 5.16
N ALA A 35 64.93 -38.66 4.63
CA ALA A 35 63.46 -38.83 4.63
C ALA A 35 63.06 -40.15 3.96
N PRO A 36 62.03 -40.84 4.46
CA PRO A 36 61.56 -42.05 3.82
C PRO A 36 61.03 -41.71 2.42
N SER A 37 61.54 -42.41 1.42
CA SER A 37 61.06 -42.37 0.05
C SER A 37 59.58 -42.71 0.03
N HIS A 38 58.74 -41.80 -0.49
CA HIS A 38 57.36 -42.10 -0.76
C HIS A 38 57.31 -43.25 -1.77
N GLY A 39 56.99 -44.44 -1.25
CA GLY A 39 56.71 -45.58 -2.07
C GLY A 39 55.55 -45.28 -3.01
N SER A 40 55.78 -45.50 -4.29
CA SER A 40 54.73 -45.57 -5.30
C SER A 40 53.61 -46.47 -4.76
N PRO A 41 52.32 -46.10 -4.97
CA PRO A 41 51.22 -46.96 -4.57
C PRO A 41 51.34 -48.29 -5.28
N GLN A 42 51.73 -49.38 -4.54
CA GLN A 42 51.67 -50.75 -5.03
C GLN A 42 50.20 -51.11 -5.19
N TYR A 43 49.72 -51.13 -6.42
CA TYR A 43 48.41 -51.69 -6.70
C TYR A 43 48.50 -53.21 -6.45
N ALA A 44 47.87 -53.69 -5.38
CA ALA A 44 47.71 -55.11 -5.14
C ALA A 44 46.77 -55.70 -6.19
N PHE A 45 47.32 -56.60 -7.01
CA PHE A 45 46.51 -57.36 -7.97
C PHE A 45 45.65 -58.36 -7.21
N PRO A 46 44.34 -58.50 -7.55
CA PRO A 46 43.50 -59.54 -6.97
C PRO A 46 44.08 -60.90 -7.28
N ALA A 47 44.33 -61.72 -6.24
CA ALA A 47 44.82 -63.08 -6.40
C ALA A 47 43.81 -63.91 -7.23
N GLY A 48 44.23 -64.38 -8.43
CA GLY A 48 43.41 -65.26 -9.25
C GLY A 48 43.30 -64.90 -10.76
N MET A 49 43.93 -63.83 -11.24
CA MET A 49 43.92 -63.50 -12.69
C MET A 49 45.09 -64.21 -13.40
N PRO A 50 44.83 -64.87 -14.52
CA PRO A 50 45.91 -65.49 -15.34
C PRO A 50 46.81 -64.38 -15.93
N PRO A 51 48.12 -64.59 -16.07
CA PRO A 51 49.05 -63.62 -16.58
C PRO A 51 48.72 -63.34 -18.07
N GLY A 52 48.40 -62.06 -18.41
CA GLY A 52 48.11 -61.62 -19.76
C GLY A 52 46.71 -61.02 -20.01
N THR A 53 45.83 -60.95 -18.99
CA THR A 53 44.53 -60.30 -19.20
C THR A 53 44.70 -58.79 -19.27
N PRO A 54 44.30 -58.10 -20.35
CA PRO A 54 44.39 -56.65 -20.44
C PRO A 54 43.39 -56.03 -19.46
N ILE A 55 43.85 -55.22 -18.52
CA ILE A 55 42.99 -54.40 -17.67
C ILE A 55 42.50 -53.26 -18.54
N VAL A 56 41.24 -53.32 -18.98
CA VAL A 56 40.60 -52.19 -19.63
C VAL A 56 40.17 -51.18 -18.58
N ILE A 57 40.98 -50.17 -18.34
CA ILE A 57 40.60 -49.02 -17.54
C ILE A 57 39.69 -48.17 -18.40
N HIS A 58 38.37 -48.24 -18.16
CA HIS A 58 37.43 -47.29 -18.72
C HIS A 58 37.62 -45.93 -18.05
N THR A 59 38.56 -45.14 -18.58
CA THR A 59 38.60 -43.73 -18.26
C THR A 59 37.41 -43.08 -18.99
N GLN A 60 36.39 -42.68 -18.22
CA GLN A 60 35.36 -41.80 -18.82
C GLN A 60 36.08 -40.57 -19.38
N GLY A 61 36.04 -40.43 -20.71
CA GLY A 61 36.73 -39.35 -21.39
C GLY A 61 36.27 -38.00 -20.86
N THR A 62 37.18 -37.04 -20.78
CA THR A 62 36.92 -35.67 -20.36
C THR A 62 35.71 -35.05 -21.08
N PHE A 63 35.52 -35.49 -22.33
CA PHE A 63 34.38 -35.10 -23.16
C PHE A 63 33.02 -35.57 -22.61
N GLN A 64 32.90 -36.79 -22.09
CA GLN A 64 31.66 -37.28 -21.49
C GLN A 64 31.33 -36.54 -20.18
N ARG A 65 32.34 -36.14 -19.41
CA ARG A 65 32.13 -35.31 -18.20
C ARG A 65 31.64 -33.90 -18.56
N ILE A 66 32.25 -33.28 -19.56
CA ILE A 66 31.81 -31.95 -20.08
C ILE A 66 30.38 -32.02 -20.61
N LEU A 67 30.03 -33.05 -21.39
CA LEU A 67 28.69 -33.26 -21.93
C LEU A 67 27.67 -33.45 -20.76
N GLY A 68 28.06 -34.17 -19.70
CA GLY A 68 27.26 -34.32 -18.50
C GLY A 68 26.99 -32.95 -17.82
N TRP A 69 28.01 -32.12 -17.64
CA TRP A 69 27.88 -30.80 -17.03
C TRP A 69 27.01 -29.87 -17.90
N VAL A 70 27.16 -29.88 -19.21
CA VAL A 70 26.32 -29.12 -20.16
C VAL A 70 24.86 -29.59 -20.07
N GLY A 71 24.63 -30.91 -20.01
CA GLY A 71 23.30 -31.47 -19.80
C GLY A 71 22.64 -31.03 -18.50
N TRP A 72 23.38 -31.07 -17.39
CA TRP A 72 22.89 -30.58 -16.10
C TRP A 72 22.64 -29.07 -16.08
N ALA A 73 23.53 -28.27 -16.67
CA ALA A 73 23.35 -26.84 -16.81
C ALA A 73 22.10 -26.52 -17.65
N GLY A 74 21.91 -27.20 -18.77
CA GLY A 74 20.72 -27.11 -19.61
C GLY A 74 19.45 -27.47 -18.82
N PHE A 75 19.47 -28.55 -18.05
CA PHE A 75 18.35 -28.97 -17.21
C PHE A 75 18.00 -27.90 -16.16
N PHE A 76 18.99 -27.33 -15.46
CA PHE A 76 18.75 -26.28 -14.48
C PHE A 76 18.18 -25.00 -15.12
N ILE A 77 18.69 -24.62 -16.30
CA ILE A 77 18.17 -23.47 -17.04
C ILE A 77 16.71 -23.73 -17.45
N CYS A 78 16.39 -24.87 -18.00
CA CYS A 78 15.01 -25.23 -18.37
C CYS A 78 14.10 -25.30 -17.14
N ALA A 79 14.58 -25.87 -16.03
CA ALA A 79 13.82 -25.90 -14.78
C ALA A 79 13.55 -24.49 -14.22
N MET A 80 14.54 -23.59 -14.25
CA MET A 80 14.33 -22.18 -13.86
C MET A 80 13.34 -21.46 -14.77
N LEU A 81 13.43 -21.67 -16.10
CA LEU A 81 12.49 -21.09 -17.05
C LEU A 81 11.08 -21.63 -16.86
N LEU A 82 10.94 -22.93 -16.57
CA LEU A 82 9.65 -23.56 -16.28
C LEU A 82 9.05 -23.01 -14.99
N ILE A 83 9.87 -22.91 -13.93
CA ILE A 83 9.43 -22.31 -12.65
C ILE A 83 9.01 -20.85 -12.89
N GLY A 84 9.82 -20.07 -13.63
CA GLY A 84 9.48 -18.68 -13.98
C GLY A 84 8.19 -18.57 -14.79
N TYR A 85 7.97 -19.48 -15.74
CA TYR A 85 6.73 -19.54 -16.50
C TYR A 85 5.52 -19.91 -15.63
N VAL A 86 5.67 -20.93 -14.78
CA VAL A 86 4.58 -21.37 -13.87
C VAL A 86 4.24 -20.27 -12.87
N THR A 87 5.24 -19.57 -12.31
CA THR A 87 4.99 -18.45 -11.40
C THR A 87 4.31 -17.29 -12.11
N ALA A 88 4.77 -16.89 -13.29
CA ALA A 88 4.14 -15.84 -14.10
C ALA A 88 2.71 -16.21 -14.51
N PHE A 89 2.47 -17.48 -14.87
CA PHE A 89 1.14 -18.00 -15.17
C PHE A 89 0.22 -17.95 -13.95
N TYR A 90 0.73 -18.38 -12.79
CA TYR A 90 -0.01 -18.31 -11.53
C TYR A 90 -0.34 -16.86 -11.15
N GLU A 91 0.61 -15.94 -11.29
CA GLU A 91 0.43 -14.52 -11.00
C GLU A 91 -0.57 -13.86 -11.96
N TYR A 92 -0.56 -14.23 -13.23
CA TYR A 92 -1.51 -13.72 -14.23
C TYR A 92 -2.97 -14.09 -13.90
N PHE A 93 -3.23 -15.30 -13.39
CA PHE A 93 -4.57 -15.76 -13.04
C PHE A 93 -4.93 -15.52 -11.56
N ASN A 94 -3.97 -15.12 -10.73
CA ASN A 94 -4.21 -14.87 -9.32
C ASN A 94 -4.64 -13.41 -9.10
N THR A 95 -5.96 -13.20 -9.09
CA THR A 95 -6.57 -11.87 -8.88
C THR A 95 -6.31 -11.28 -7.50
N THR A 96 -5.80 -12.07 -6.56
CA THR A 96 -5.55 -11.65 -5.17
C THR A 96 -4.26 -10.82 -4.99
N GLU A 97 -3.37 -10.80 -6.00
CA GLU A 97 -2.07 -10.07 -5.98
C GLU A 97 -1.32 -10.20 -4.65
N GLY A 98 -1.30 -11.40 -4.09
CA GLY A 98 -0.62 -11.68 -2.84
C GLY A 98 -1.31 -11.11 -1.58
N ILE A 99 -2.53 -10.60 -1.67
CA ILE A 99 -3.30 -10.20 -0.48
C ILE A 99 -3.62 -11.45 0.32
N TYR A 100 -3.36 -11.41 1.62
CA TYR A 100 -3.65 -12.51 2.53
C TYR A 100 -4.45 -12.07 3.75
N GLU A 101 -5.25 -13.00 4.23
CA GLU A 101 -6.03 -12.84 5.45
C GLU A 101 -5.10 -12.86 6.67
N LYS A 102 -5.32 -11.96 7.61
CA LYS A 102 -4.67 -11.93 8.90
C LYS A 102 -5.69 -11.92 10.02
N TYR A 103 -5.45 -12.74 11.04
CA TYR A 103 -6.26 -12.78 12.25
C TYR A 103 -6.22 -11.42 12.97
N HIS A 104 -7.40 -10.91 13.33
CA HIS A 104 -7.56 -9.71 14.14
C HIS A 104 -7.95 -10.07 15.58
N SER A 105 -9.10 -10.73 15.77
CA SER A 105 -9.64 -11.06 17.09
C SER A 105 -10.67 -12.19 17.02
N GLY A 106 -11.27 -12.57 18.15
CA GLY A 106 -12.26 -13.62 18.26
C GLY A 106 -11.65 -15.03 18.31
N ALA A 107 -12.34 -16.03 17.80
CA ALA A 107 -11.90 -17.42 17.79
C ALA A 107 -10.88 -17.67 16.67
N LYS A 108 -9.66 -18.12 17.01
CA LYS A 108 -8.60 -18.41 16.01
C LYS A 108 -9.02 -19.42 14.95
N PHE A 109 -9.85 -20.37 15.31
CA PHE A 109 -10.29 -21.48 14.44
C PHE A 109 -11.82 -21.47 14.22
N GLY A 110 -12.46 -20.31 14.40
CA GLY A 110 -13.88 -20.15 14.09
C GLY A 110 -14.16 -20.41 12.62
N SER A 111 -15.25 -21.13 12.32
CA SER A 111 -15.69 -21.39 10.95
C SER A 111 -16.29 -20.16 10.31
N ASP A 112 -17.06 -19.39 11.08
CA ASP A 112 -17.69 -18.17 10.60
C ASP A 112 -16.74 -16.99 10.78
N LYS A 113 -16.67 -16.14 9.76
CA LYS A 113 -15.79 -14.97 9.74
C LYS A 113 -16.56 -13.66 9.76
N ILE A 114 -15.97 -12.69 10.44
CA ILE A 114 -16.27 -11.26 10.29
C ILE A 114 -15.07 -10.63 9.60
N ALA A 115 -15.27 -10.09 8.42
CA ALA A 115 -14.20 -9.48 7.64
C ALA A 115 -14.14 -7.97 7.87
N ILE A 116 -12.93 -7.43 8.07
CA ILE A 116 -12.68 -6.00 8.13
C ILE A 116 -12.12 -5.57 6.77
N ILE A 117 -12.82 -4.63 6.11
CA ILE A 117 -12.36 -3.97 4.89
C ILE A 117 -11.75 -2.64 5.28
N ASP A 118 -10.47 -2.44 4.98
CA ASP A 118 -9.78 -1.19 5.23
C ASP A 118 -9.91 -0.22 4.06
N VAL A 119 -10.45 0.98 4.33
CA VAL A 119 -10.50 2.12 3.42
C VAL A 119 -9.66 3.24 4.04
N SER A 120 -8.37 3.28 3.72
CA SER A 120 -7.41 4.16 4.36
C SER A 120 -6.71 5.08 3.37
N GLY A 121 -6.36 6.30 3.82
CA GLY A 121 -5.67 7.30 3.02
C GLY A 121 -6.55 7.97 1.97
N VAL A 122 -5.91 8.67 1.00
CA VAL A 122 -6.63 9.37 -0.07
C VAL A 122 -7.17 8.39 -1.10
N ILE A 123 -8.44 8.50 -1.40
CA ILE A 123 -9.13 7.68 -2.41
C ILE A 123 -8.82 8.23 -3.81
N MET A 124 -7.79 7.71 -4.47
CA MET A 124 -7.42 8.13 -5.83
C MET A 124 -8.16 7.31 -6.89
N GLU A 125 -8.16 6.00 -6.74
CA GLU A 125 -8.77 5.02 -7.63
C GLU A 125 -9.62 4.06 -6.82
N GLY A 126 -10.68 3.54 -7.42
CA GLY A 126 -11.58 2.62 -6.74
C GLY A 126 -11.18 1.15 -6.85
N ASP A 127 -10.38 0.77 -7.84
CA ASP A 127 -10.05 -0.60 -8.21
C ASP A 127 -8.81 -1.17 -7.51
N GLY A 128 -8.21 -0.39 -6.60
CA GLY A 128 -7.03 -0.77 -5.85
C GLY A 128 -7.27 -1.79 -4.74
N PHE A 129 -6.55 -1.63 -3.62
CA PHE A 129 -6.56 -2.57 -2.50
C PHE A 129 -7.96 -2.82 -1.91
N VAL A 130 -8.82 -1.78 -1.84
CA VAL A 130 -10.19 -1.91 -1.31
C VAL A 130 -11.01 -2.86 -2.18
N LYS A 131 -10.95 -2.71 -3.50
CA LYS A 131 -11.70 -3.58 -4.44
C LYS A 131 -11.27 -5.04 -4.31
N LYS A 132 -9.97 -5.29 -4.16
CA LYS A 132 -9.43 -6.64 -3.99
C LYS A 132 -9.89 -7.30 -2.69
N GLN A 133 -9.97 -6.55 -1.57
CA GLN A 133 -10.57 -7.04 -0.34
C GLN A 133 -12.04 -7.43 -0.55
N ILE A 134 -12.80 -6.58 -1.27
CA ILE A 134 -14.20 -6.85 -1.60
C ILE A 134 -14.34 -8.13 -2.42
N ASP A 135 -13.46 -8.37 -3.40
CA ASP A 135 -13.51 -9.56 -4.25
C ASP A 135 -13.19 -10.83 -3.47
N LEU A 136 -12.17 -10.79 -2.59
CA LEU A 136 -11.86 -11.91 -1.70
C LEU A 136 -13.05 -12.27 -0.79
N ILE A 137 -13.71 -11.27 -0.21
CA ILE A 137 -14.89 -11.48 0.64
C ILE A 137 -16.05 -12.02 -0.18
N ARG A 138 -16.20 -11.59 -1.43
CA ARG A 138 -17.27 -12.08 -2.31
C ARG A 138 -17.16 -13.58 -2.56
N GLU A 139 -15.94 -14.09 -2.67
CA GLU A 139 -15.65 -15.51 -2.95
C GLU A 139 -15.57 -16.38 -1.69
N ASP A 140 -15.47 -15.79 -0.50
CA ASP A 140 -15.34 -16.53 0.76
C ASP A 140 -16.70 -16.72 1.47
N ASP A 141 -17.29 -17.88 1.30
CA ASP A 141 -18.59 -18.24 1.93
C ASP A 141 -18.54 -18.32 3.45
N SER A 142 -17.38 -18.39 4.05
CA SER A 142 -17.23 -18.36 5.51
C SER A 142 -17.43 -16.96 6.09
N VAL A 143 -17.32 -15.90 5.29
CA VAL A 143 -17.60 -14.52 5.72
C VAL A 143 -19.11 -14.32 5.83
N LYS A 144 -19.57 -13.97 7.04
CA LYS A 144 -20.99 -13.78 7.40
C LYS A 144 -21.34 -12.32 7.69
N ALA A 145 -20.35 -11.49 7.97
CA ALA A 145 -20.54 -10.07 8.27
C ALA A 145 -19.28 -9.27 7.91
N VAL A 146 -19.46 -7.96 7.70
CA VAL A 146 -18.40 -7.06 7.27
C VAL A 146 -18.37 -5.81 8.14
N VAL A 147 -17.18 -5.44 8.59
CA VAL A 147 -16.89 -4.12 9.15
C VAL A 147 -16.09 -3.33 8.11
N VAL A 148 -16.56 -2.16 7.71
CA VAL A 148 -15.78 -1.25 6.86
C VAL A 148 -15.06 -0.26 7.78
N ARG A 149 -13.76 -0.42 7.91
CA ARG A 149 -12.90 0.51 8.63
C ARG A 149 -12.53 1.66 7.71
N VAL A 150 -12.97 2.88 8.03
CA VAL A 150 -12.72 4.06 7.22
C VAL A 150 -11.79 5.01 7.97
N ASP A 151 -10.61 5.26 7.39
CA ASP A 151 -9.64 6.25 7.88
C ASP A 151 -9.11 7.06 6.69
N SER A 152 -9.99 7.90 6.11
CA SER A 152 -9.78 8.58 4.83
C SER A 152 -10.32 10.01 4.85
N PRO A 153 -9.53 11.00 4.38
CA PRO A 153 -10.00 12.36 4.15
C PRO A 153 -10.88 12.50 2.89
N GLY A 154 -11.11 11.40 2.17
CA GLY A 154 -11.78 11.37 0.87
C GLY A 154 -10.81 11.26 -0.30
N GLY A 155 -11.23 11.73 -1.46
CA GLY A 155 -10.44 11.63 -2.68
C GLY A 155 -11.23 12.00 -3.93
N THR A 156 -10.99 11.31 -5.05
CA THR A 156 -11.72 11.55 -6.29
C THR A 156 -13.18 11.13 -6.18
N VAL A 157 -14.07 11.86 -6.86
CA VAL A 157 -15.49 11.52 -6.98
C VAL A 157 -15.65 10.10 -7.51
N THR A 158 -14.97 9.81 -8.64
CA THR A 158 -15.05 8.49 -9.30
C THR A 158 -14.56 7.36 -8.42
N GLY A 159 -13.42 7.54 -7.72
CA GLY A 159 -12.87 6.50 -6.83
C GLY A 159 -13.81 6.22 -5.66
N SER A 160 -14.38 7.27 -5.06
CA SER A 160 -15.32 7.14 -3.94
C SER A 160 -16.63 6.46 -4.37
N ASP A 161 -17.20 6.83 -5.52
CA ASP A 161 -18.43 6.22 -6.05
C ASP A 161 -18.20 4.77 -6.46
N TYR A 162 -17.03 4.44 -7.01
CA TYR A 162 -16.65 3.08 -7.38
C TYR A 162 -16.58 2.16 -6.14
N ILE A 163 -15.90 2.59 -5.08
CA ILE A 163 -15.80 1.83 -3.84
C ILE A 163 -17.20 1.66 -3.21
N PHE A 164 -17.96 2.74 -3.10
CA PHE A 164 -19.34 2.70 -2.60
C PHE A 164 -20.20 1.67 -3.36
N HIS A 165 -20.16 1.75 -4.70
CA HIS A 165 -20.91 0.81 -5.56
C HIS A 165 -20.55 -0.64 -5.26
N HIS A 166 -19.27 -0.97 -5.16
CA HIS A 166 -18.82 -2.35 -4.93
C HIS A 166 -19.10 -2.86 -3.51
N LEU A 167 -19.03 -1.99 -2.49
CA LEU A 167 -19.45 -2.35 -1.13
C LEU A 167 -20.95 -2.60 -1.05
N LYS A 168 -21.76 -1.72 -1.64
CA LYS A 168 -23.21 -1.87 -1.74
C LYS A 168 -23.57 -3.19 -2.45
N LYS A 169 -22.96 -3.44 -3.60
CA LYS A 169 -23.15 -4.66 -4.39
C LYS A 169 -22.76 -5.90 -3.59
N LEU A 170 -21.63 -5.92 -2.91
CA LEU A 170 -21.22 -7.02 -2.03
C LEU A 170 -22.28 -7.30 -0.95
N ARG A 171 -22.74 -6.23 -0.26
CA ARG A 171 -23.77 -6.34 0.78
C ARG A 171 -25.05 -6.96 0.24
N GLU A 172 -25.53 -6.50 -0.93
CA GLU A 172 -26.77 -6.94 -1.52
C GLU A 172 -26.70 -8.37 -2.09
N GLU A 173 -25.65 -8.69 -2.87
CA GLU A 173 -25.47 -10.01 -3.47
C GLU A 173 -25.31 -11.12 -2.43
N ARG A 174 -24.47 -10.86 -1.42
CA ARG A 174 -24.16 -11.81 -0.36
C ARG A 174 -25.11 -11.72 0.84
N LYS A 175 -26.02 -10.73 0.85
CA LYS A 175 -26.92 -10.42 1.98
C LYS A 175 -26.18 -10.27 3.30
N LEU A 176 -24.97 -9.70 3.25
CA LEU A 176 -24.11 -9.52 4.41
C LEU A 176 -24.59 -8.34 5.27
N LYS A 177 -24.52 -8.51 6.58
CA LYS A 177 -24.62 -7.39 7.50
C LYS A 177 -23.34 -6.58 7.46
N MET A 178 -23.46 -5.24 7.41
CA MET A 178 -22.36 -4.32 7.25
C MET A 178 -22.45 -3.20 8.27
N VAL A 179 -21.32 -2.89 8.92
CA VAL A 179 -21.20 -1.79 9.89
C VAL A 179 -19.93 -1.01 9.54
N VAL A 180 -19.98 0.31 9.68
CA VAL A 180 -18.82 1.19 9.51
C VAL A 180 -18.18 1.51 10.86
N SER A 181 -16.86 1.46 10.91
CA SER A 181 -16.04 1.98 12.00
C SER A 181 -15.14 3.09 11.45
N MET A 182 -15.40 4.33 11.86
CA MET A 182 -14.61 5.50 11.46
C MET A 182 -13.40 5.64 12.37
N GLY A 183 -12.21 5.79 11.77
CA GLY A 183 -10.94 6.05 12.45
C GLY A 183 -10.72 7.53 12.76
N SER A 184 -9.48 7.98 12.62
CA SER A 184 -9.11 9.38 12.89
C SER A 184 -9.88 10.35 12.00
N VAL A 185 -10.07 9.97 10.72
CA VAL A 185 -10.80 10.78 9.74
C VAL A 185 -11.68 9.88 8.85
N ALA A 186 -12.93 10.29 8.66
CA ALA A 186 -13.84 9.68 7.69
C ALA A 186 -14.67 10.80 7.06
N ALA A 187 -14.02 11.59 6.21
CA ALA A 187 -14.60 12.82 5.69
C ALA A 187 -14.73 12.79 4.17
N SER A 188 -15.67 13.55 3.65
CA SER A 188 -15.88 13.74 2.21
C SER A 188 -16.06 12.39 1.48
N GLY A 189 -15.17 11.97 0.57
CA GLY A 189 -15.22 10.64 -0.05
C GLY A 189 -15.21 9.47 0.93
N GLY A 190 -14.54 9.63 2.10
CA GLY A 190 -14.59 8.64 3.19
C GLY A 190 -15.98 8.53 3.81
N TYR A 191 -16.67 9.67 4.01
CA TYR A 191 -18.06 9.67 4.45
C TYR A 191 -19.00 9.11 3.38
N TYR A 192 -18.77 9.44 2.11
CA TYR A 192 -19.50 8.88 0.97
C TYR A 192 -19.48 7.35 0.97
N VAL A 193 -18.29 6.76 1.08
CA VAL A 193 -18.10 5.31 1.13
C VAL A 193 -18.82 4.67 2.32
N SER A 194 -18.87 5.38 3.46
CA SER A 194 -19.53 4.91 4.68
C SER A 194 -21.04 4.72 4.50
N MET A 195 -21.66 5.35 3.51
CA MET A 195 -23.08 5.21 3.21
C MET A 195 -23.45 3.83 2.63
N ALA A 196 -22.46 2.99 2.27
CA ALA A 196 -22.69 1.64 1.77
C ALA A 196 -23.40 0.70 2.76
N VAL A 197 -23.49 1.07 4.04
CA VAL A 197 -24.27 0.34 5.05
C VAL A 197 -25.77 0.33 4.77
N GLY A 198 -26.28 1.35 4.03
CA GLY A 198 -27.72 1.48 3.73
C GLY A 198 -28.58 1.80 4.95
N ASP A 199 -29.76 1.21 5.03
CA ASP A 199 -30.78 1.51 6.04
C ASP A 199 -30.58 0.77 7.38
N GLU A 200 -29.48 0.05 7.55
CA GLU A 200 -29.25 -0.73 8.75
C GLU A 200 -29.10 0.21 9.97
N PRO A 201 -29.93 0.10 11.01
CA PRO A 201 -29.89 1.02 12.15
C PRO A 201 -28.65 0.76 13.01
N LYS A 202 -28.08 1.82 13.58
CA LYS A 202 -26.87 1.78 14.42
C LYS A 202 -25.71 1.07 13.71
N SER A 203 -25.46 1.48 12.46
CA SER A 203 -24.46 0.84 11.59
C SER A 203 -23.21 1.71 11.36
N ILE A 204 -23.20 2.97 11.80
CA ILE A 204 -22.04 3.85 11.67
C ILE A 204 -21.53 4.27 13.05
N TYR A 205 -20.32 3.82 13.36
CA TYR A 205 -19.57 4.13 14.57
C TYR A 205 -18.43 5.09 14.27
N ALA A 206 -18.25 6.09 15.13
CA ALA A 206 -17.09 6.98 15.06
C ALA A 206 -16.32 6.92 16.38
N GLU A 207 -15.01 6.90 16.33
CA GLU A 207 -14.19 7.07 17.53
C GLU A 207 -14.42 8.44 18.15
N PRO A 208 -14.20 8.63 19.47
CA PRO A 208 -14.48 9.91 20.14
C PRO A 208 -13.80 11.12 19.51
N THR A 209 -12.67 10.91 18.86
CA THR A 209 -11.84 11.96 18.24
C THR A 209 -11.95 12.01 16.72
N THR A 210 -12.83 11.20 16.10
CA THR A 210 -13.05 11.19 14.66
C THR A 210 -13.45 12.56 14.14
N THR A 211 -12.84 12.95 13.02
CA THR A 211 -13.28 14.04 12.17
C THR A 211 -14.04 13.47 10.97
N THR A 212 -15.27 13.95 10.73
CA THR A 212 -16.13 13.45 9.65
C THR A 212 -16.91 14.58 8.97
N GLY A 213 -17.87 14.28 8.11
CA GLY A 213 -18.62 15.28 7.35
C GLY A 213 -17.91 15.67 6.06
N SER A 214 -17.67 16.95 5.87
CA SER A 214 -17.11 17.51 4.62
C SER A 214 -17.90 17.04 3.39
N ILE A 215 -19.25 17.13 3.49
CA ILE A 215 -20.16 16.78 2.38
C ILE A 215 -20.12 17.92 1.38
N GLY A 216 -19.35 17.75 0.32
CA GLY A 216 -19.13 18.77 -0.69
C GLY A 216 -18.22 18.29 -1.82
N VAL A 217 -18.13 19.08 -2.88
CA VAL A 217 -17.32 18.82 -4.07
C VAL A 217 -16.48 20.05 -4.39
N ILE A 218 -15.24 19.85 -4.74
CA ILE A 218 -14.33 20.91 -5.17
C ILE A 218 -13.57 20.51 -6.42
N ILE A 219 -13.39 21.46 -7.32
CA ILE A 219 -12.39 21.42 -8.40
C ILE A 219 -11.43 22.57 -8.13
N PRO A 220 -10.22 22.32 -7.63
CA PRO A 220 -9.26 23.38 -7.39
C PRO A 220 -8.79 23.98 -8.71
N HIS A 221 -8.74 25.31 -8.76
CA HIS A 221 -8.17 26.07 -9.88
C HIS A 221 -7.35 27.23 -9.34
N TYR A 222 -6.13 27.35 -9.83
CA TYR A 222 -5.21 28.45 -9.48
C TYR A 222 -4.85 29.21 -10.75
N ASP A 223 -5.02 30.53 -10.74
CA ASP A 223 -4.65 31.40 -11.85
C ASP A 223 -3.24 31.98 -11.59
N VAL A 224 -2.27 31.51 -12.35
CA VAL A 224 -0.88 31.99 -12.30
C VAL A 224 -0.52 32.88 -13.49
N SER A 225 -1.48 33.30 -14.33
CA SER A 225 -1.25 34.09 -15.56
C SER A 225 -0.47 35.37 -15.28
N ARG A 226 -0.86 36.13 -14.25
CA ARG A 226 -0.15 37.36 -13.85
C ARG A 226 1.29 37.11 -13.32
N LEU A 227 1.52 35.94 -12.75
CA LEU A 227 2.87 35.55 -12.33
C LEU A 227 3.75 35.27 -13.56
N MET A 228 3.20 34.58 -14.54
CA MET A 228 3.89 34.28 -15.81
C MET A 228 4.23 35.57 -16.57
N GLU A 229 3.28 36.53 -16.65
CA GLU A 229 3.53 37.83 -17.26
C GLU A 229 4.71 38.59 -16.65
N ARG A 230 4.90 38.51 -15.32
CA ARG A 230 6.03 39.14 -14.61
C ARG A 230 7.40 38.59 -15.04
N PHE A 231 7.44 37.35 -15.48
CA PHE A 231 8.67 36.66 -15.90
C PHE A 231 8.76 36.55 -17.44
N ASP A 232 7.93 37.26 -18.19
CA ASP A 232 7.82 37.17 -19.66
C ASP A 232 7.66 35.72 -20.17
N VAL A 233 6.96 34.87 -19.38
CA VAL A 233 6.59 33.51 -19.75
C VAL A 233 5.22 33.53 -20.37
N ARG A 234 5.08 32.91 -21.54
CA ARG A 234 3.82 32.86 -22.29
C ARG A 234 3.35 31.42 -22.46
N ASP A 235 2.06 31.22 -22.36
CA ASP A 235 1.43 29.96 -22.74
C ASP A 235 1.15 30.00 -24.25
N ASP A 236 1.92 29.24 -25.01
CA ASP A 236 1.79 29.07 -26.46
C ASP A 236 1.13 27.75 -26.84
N SER A 237 0.21 27.28 -26.02
CA SER A 237 -0.47 26.00 -26.21
C SER A 237 -1.43 26.05 -27.40
N ILE A 238 -1.29 25.09 -28.33
CA ILE A 238 -2.20 24.92 -29.47
C ILE A 238 -3.35 24.01 -29.06
N SER A 239 -4.56 24.45 -29.14
CA SER A 239 -5.77 23.71 -28.80
C SER A 239 -6.80 23.66 -29.92
N SER A 240 -7.55 22.56 -30.03
CA SER A 240 -8.62 22.42 -31.01
C SER A 240 -9.80 23.35 -30.74
N HIS A 241 -9.98 23.81 -29.52
CA HIS A 241 -11.03 24.76 -29.11
C HIS A 241 -10.62 25.47 -27.80
N PRO A 242 -10.90 26.74 -27.59
CA PRO A 242 -10.53 27.48 -26.38
C PRO A 242 -10.96 26.83 -25.07
N ARG A 243 -12.13 26.18 -25.05
CA ARG A 243 -12.63 25.44 -23.86
C ARG A 243 -11.82 24.22 -23.45
N LYS A 244 -10.89 23.73 -24.31
CA LYS A 244 -9.94 22.68 -23.90
C LYS A 244 -8.95 23.15 -22.82
N GLN A 245 -8.85 24.47 -22.67
CA GLN A 245 -7.99 25.11 -21.68
C GLN A 245 -8.79 25.78 -20.55
N MET A 246 -10.09 25.45 -20.38
CA MET A 246 -10.93 26.13 -19.38
C MET A 246 -10.42 26.05 -17.95
N LEU A 247 -9.70 24.96 -17.59
CA LEU A 247 -9.08 24.78 -16.28
C LEU A 247 -7.54 24.90 -16.31
N SER A 248 -7.00 25.57 -17.36
CA SER A 248 -5.56 25.86 -17.40
C SER A 248 -5.20 26.87 -16.33
N MET A 249 -4.15 26.59 -15.58
CA MET A 249 -3.59 27.51 -14.57
C MET A 249 -2.96 28.78 -15.22
N THR A 250 -2.67 28.73 -16.52
CA THR A 250 -1.94 29.77 -17.24
C THR A 250 -2.82 30.89 -17.74
N ARG A 251 -4.12 30.81 -17.53
CA ARG A 251 -5.10 31.83 -17.91
C ARG A 251 -6.22 32.02 -16.89
N ALA A 252 -6.77 33.19 -16.81
CA ALA A 252 -7.96 33.47 -16.01
C ALA A 252 -9.16 32.65 -16.51
N LEU A 253 -9.95 32.14 -15.59
CA LEU A 253 -11.19 31.41 -15.87
C LEU A 253 -12.28 32.42 -16.28
N SER A 254 -12.84 32.29 -17.50
CA SER A 254 -13.96 33.12 -17.95
C SER A 254 -15.25 32.81 -17.18
N ASP A 255 -16.21 33.73 -17.17
CA ASP A 255 -17.50 33.51 -16.50
C ASP A 255 -18.29 32.36 -17.15
N GLU A 256 -18.18 32.20 -18.48
CA GLU A 256 -18.80 31.07 -19.17
C GLU A 256 -18.15 29.74 -18.82
N ASP A 257 -16.82 29.67 -18.79
CA ASP A 257 -16.11 28.46 -18.39
C ASP A 257 -16.41 28.13 -16.91
N ARG A 258 -16.48 29.15 -16.05
CA ARG A 258 -16.87 29.01 -14.65
C ARG A 258 -18.26 28.41 -14.49
N ALA A 259 -19.23 28.88 -15.28
CA ALA A 259 -20.59 28.35 -15.23
C ALA A 259 -20.65 26.87 -15.63
N ILE A 260 -19.87 26.45 -16.63
CA ILE A 260 -19.78 25.05 -17.06
C ILE A 260 -19.19 24.19 -15.94
N VAL A 261 -18.08 24.62 -15.33
CA VAL A 261 -17.43 23.89 -14.26
C VAL A 261 -18.31 23.83 -13.01
N GLN A 262 -19.01 24.95 -12.70
CA GLN A 262 -19.93 24.99 -11.57
C GLN A 262 -21.11 24.01 -11.76
N ALA A 263 -21.68 23.92 -12.96
CA ALA A 263 -22.74 22.95 -13.24
C ALA A 263 -22.27 21.50 -13.00
N TYR A 264 -21.06 21.15 -13.44
CA TYR A 264 -20.46 19.84 -13.19
C TYR A 264 -20.24 19.57 -11.69
N VAL A 265 -19.76 20.57 -10.94
CA VAL A 265 -19.58 20.47 -9.49
C VAL A 265 -20.92 20.23 -8.79
N MET A 266 -21.97 20.95 -9.20
CA MET A 266 -23.31 20.81 -8.62
C MET A 266 -23.93 19.45 -8.92
N GLU A 267 -23.79 18.91 -10.12
CA GLU A 267 -24.24 17.55 -10.44
C GLU A 267 -23.55 16.50 -9.56
N SER A 268 -22.23 16.60 -9.40
CA SER A 268 -21.48 15.71 -8.50
C SER A 268 -21.89 15.88 -7.03
N PHE A 269 -22.23 17.10 -6.62
CA PHE A 269 -22.71 17.38 -5.26
C PHE A 269 -24.11 16.82 -5.02
N ASP A 270 -25.02 16.93 -5.99
CA ASP A 270 -26.34 16.35 -5.91
C ASP A 270 -26.25 14.81 -5.80
N ARG A 271 -25.35 14.19 -6.57
CA ARG A 271 -25.05 12.77 -6.44
C ARG A 271 -24.58 12.42 -5.01
N PHE A 272 -23.73 13.23 -4.39
CA PHE A 272 -23.31 13.00 -3.02
C PHE A 272 -24.49 13.04 -2.05
N LYS A 273 -25.38 14.04 -2.18
CA LYS A 273 -26.58 14.14 -1.33
C LYS A 273 -27.48 12.90 -1.48
N GLU A 274 -27.67 12.39 -2.71
CA GLU A 274 -28.43 11.17 -2.94
C GLU A 274 -27.81 9.96 -2.21
N ILE A 275 -26.48 9.83 -2.25
CA ILE A 275 -25.79 8.75 -1.52
C ILE A 275 -25.94 8.91 0.00
N VAL A 276 -25.90 10.14 0.52
CA VAL A 276 -26.18 10.36 1.95
C VAL A 276 -27.60 9.93 2.30
N LYS A 277 -28.59 10.21 1.46
CA LYS A 277 -29.96 9.74 1.66
C LYS A 277 -30.06 8.21 1.66
N GLU A 278 -29.22 7.51 0.89
CA GLU A 278 -29.18 6.04 0.91
C GLU A 278 -28.72 5.48 2.28
N GLY A 279 -27.69 6.06 2.88
CA GLY A 279 -27.14 5.62 4.17
C GLY A 279 -27.77 6.29 5.38
N ARG A 280 -28.55 7.36 5.17
CA ARG A 280 -29.20 8.15 6.23
C ARG A 280 -30.67 8.39 5.89
N PRO A 281 -31.54 7.41 6.15
CA PRO A 281 -32.97 7.48 5.79
C PRO A 281 -33.70 8.72 6.32
N ALA A 282 -33.26 9.28 7.47
CA ALA A 282 -33.83 10.48 8.04
C ALA A 282 -33.80 11.68 7.08
N TYR A 283 -32.78 11.76 6.20
CA TYR A 283 -32.65 12.86 5.25
C TYR A 283 -33.42 12.63 3.92
N ARG A 284 -34.09 11.51 3.74
CA ARG A 284 -34.97 11.26 2.57
C ARG A 284 -36.20 12.16 2.58
N THR A 285 -36.70 12.50 3.75
CA THR A 285 -37.89 13.32 3.96
C THR A 285 -37.59 14.75 4.33
N ASP A 286 -36.35 15.05 4.72
CA ASP A 286 -35.91 16.39 5.13
C ASP A 286 -34.69 16.84 4.30
N GLU A 287 -34.96 17.25 3.07
CA GLU A 287 -33.93 17.72 2.15
C GLU A 287 -33.32 19.06 2.60
N THR A 288 -34.10 19.91 3.30
CA THR A 288 -33.62 21.17 3.85
C THR A 288 -32.55 20.91 4.90
N ALA A 289 -32.81 20.01 5.86
CA ALA A 289 -31.83 19.65 6.86
C ALA A 289 -30.54 19.06 6.26
N LEU A 290 -30.66 18.25 5.18
CA LEU A 290 -29.49 17.76 4.46
C LEU A 290 -28.71 18.89 3.79
N THR A 291 -29.41 19.84 3.15
CA THR A 291 -28.77 20.95 2.45
C THR A 291 -28.04 21.87 3.44
N ASP A 292 -28.64 22.16 4.59
CA ASP A 292 -28.03 22.95 5.65
C ASP A 292 -26.80 22.29 6.27
N LEU A 293 -26.71 20.99 6.15
CA LEU A 293 -25.60 20.18 6.67
C LEU A 293 -24.49 19.94 5.61
N ALA A 294 -24.87 19.90 4.34
CA ALA A 294 -23.98 19.60 3.22
C ALA A 294 -23.27 20.86 2.72
N THR A 295 -22.56 21.54 3.61
CA THR A 295 -21.86 22.81 3.35
C THR A 295 -20.37 22.63 3.09
N GLY A 296 -19.86 21.39 3.14
CA GLY A 296 -18.43 21.11 3.13
C GLY A 296 -17.75 21.21 4.50
N GLU A 297 -18.49 21.53 5.57
CA GLU A 297 -17.97 21.59 6.93
C GLU A 297 -17.57 20.23 7.45
N ILE A 298 -16.54 20.22 8.31
CA ILE A 298 -16.14 19.06 9.09
C ILE A 298 -16.77 19.09 10.46
N PHE A 299 -17.04 17.92 11.01
CA PHE A 299 -17.66 17.75 12.32
C PHE A 299 -16.82 16.81 13.18
N THR A 300 -16.79 17.09 14.49
CA THR A 300 -16.33 16.09 15.47
C THR A 300 -17.34 14.95 15.57
N ALA A 301 -16.93 13.81 16.11
CA ALA A 301 -17.83 12.65 16.33
C ALA A 301 -19.10 13.04 17.09
N GLY A 302 -18.98 13.86 18.15
CA GLY A 302 -20.12 14.32 18.94
C GLY A 302 -21.07 15.23 18.17
N GLN A 303 -20.55 16.12 17.33
CA GLN A 303 -21.38 16.97 16.45
C GLN A 303 -22.08 16.14 15.37
N ALA A 304 -21.36 15.21 14.77
CA ALA A 304 -21.89 14.32 13.74
C ALA A 304 -23.03 13.42 14.29
N LYS A 305 -22.85 12.88 15.52
CA LYS A 305 -23.91 12.10 16.18
C LYS A 305 -25.16 12.95 16.45
N LYS A 306 -25.01 14.15 16.96
CA LYS A 306 -26.14 15.07 17.22
C LYS A 306 -26.91 15.43 15.94
N ARG A 307 -26.21 15.45 14.81
CA ARG A 307 -26.78 15.74 13.47
C ARG A 307 -27.26 14.47 12.72
N GLY A 308 -27.15 13.29 13.30
CA GLY A 308 -27.56 12.04 12.64
C GLY A 308 -26.65 11.56 11.53
N LEU A 309 -25.43 12.13 11.39
CA LEU A 309 -24.44 11.67 10.42
C LEU A 309 -23.77 10.37 10.87
N VAL A 310 -23.68 10.15 12.18
CA VAL A 310 -23.10 8.98 12.85
C VAL A 310 -24.10 8.46 13.86
N ASP A 311 -24.21 7.16 14.03
CA ASP A 311 -25.17 6.55 14.96
C ASP A 311 -24.61 6.49 16.37
N GLU A 312 -23.38 6.00 16.53
CA GLU A 312 -22.79 5.75 17.84
C GLU A 312 -21.34 6.26 17.90
N ILE A 313 -20.91 6.63 19.12
CA ILE A 313 -19.51 6.89 19.40
C ILE A 313 -18.94 5.64 20.04
N GLY A 314 -17.94 5.04 19.41
CA GLY A 314 -17.33 3.79 19.85
C GLY A 314 -16.13 3.43 18.98
N PHE A 315 -15.40 2.42 19.42
CA PHE A 315 -14.22 1.92 18.73
C PHE A 315 -14.57 0.75 17.79
N ILE A 316 -13.56 0.23 17.09
CA ILE A 316 -13.74 -0.87 16.14
C ILE A 316 -14.32 -2.11 16.81
N GLU A 317 -14.00 -2.36 18.08
CA GLU A 317 -14.52 -3.47 18.86
C GLU A 317 -16.05 -3.39 19.04
N ASP A 318 -16.59 -2.18 19.21
CA ASP A 318 -18.02 -1.93 19.32
C ASP A 318 -18.71 -2.20 17.96
N ALA A 319 -18.08 -1.77 16.87
CA ALA A 319 -18.57 -2.04 15.53
C ALA A 319 -18.54 -3.55 15.19
N ILE A 320 -17.50 -4.28 15.62
CA ILE A 320 -17.41 -5.74 15.48
C ILE A 320 -18.52 -6.41 16.31
N ALA A 321 -18.75 -6.00 17.53
CA ALA A 321 -19.80 -6.52 18.38
C ALA A 321 -21.17 -6.30 17.73
N ARG A 322 -21.41 -5.09 17.20
CA ARG A 322 -22.67 -4.73 16.54
C ARG A 322 -22.92 -5.53 15.27
N VAL A 323 -21.93 -5.70 14.40
CA VAL A 323 -22.13 -6.46 13.15
C VAL A 323 -22.35 -7.95 13.44
N ALA A 324 -21.72 -8.48 14.49
CA ALA A 324 -21.97 -9.85 14.95
C ALA A 324 -23.42 -10.02 15.45
N GLU A 325 -23.93 -9.07 16.25
CA GLU A 325 -25.32 -9.05 16.69
C GLU A 325 -26.28 -9.04 15.49
N LEU A 326 -26.06 -8.15 14.52
CA LEU A 326 -26.89 -8.07 13.31
C LEU A 326 -26.87 -9.35 12.48
N ALA A 327 -25.75 -10.05 12.46
CA ALA A 327 -25.58 -11.32 11.77
C ALA A 327 -25.95 -12.55 12.62
N SER A 328 -26.42 -12.35 13.85
CA SER A 328 -26.71 -13.42 14.83
C SER A 328 -25.51 -14.34 15.10
N LEU A 329 -24.31 -13.76 15.13
CA LEU A 329 -23.06 -14.46 15.41
C LEU A 329 -22.62 -14.24 16.87
N ASP A 330 -22.01 -15.26 17.45
CA ASP A 330 -21.28 -15.12 18.72
C ASP A 330 -19.84 -14.64 18.42
N VAL A 331 -19.51 -13.41 18.78
CA VAL A 331 -18.19 -12.81 18.57
C VAL A 331 -17.06 -13.69 19.13
N LYS A 332 -17.31 -14.41 20.23
CA LYS A 332 -16.32 -15.29 20.86
C LYS A 332 -16.07 -16.57 20.05
N LYS A 333 -16.99 -16.94 19.17
CA LYS A 333 -16.90 -18.12 18.30
C LYS A 333 -16.53 -17.76 16.86
N ALA A 334 -16.85 -16.54 16.42
CA ALA A 334 -16.48 -16.06 15.11
C ALA A 334 -15.01 -15.64 15.06
N ARG A 335 -14.39 -15.82 13.91
CA ARG A 335 -13.03 -15.33 13.62
C ARG A 335 -13.13 -13.97 12.96
N VAL A 336 -12.52 -12.95 13.55
CA VAL A 336 -12.39 -11.61 12.95
C VAL A 336 -11.08 -11.54 12.19
N VAL A 337 -11.16 -11.13 10.94
CA VAL A 337 -10.02 -11.10 10.02
C VAL A 337 -9.95 -9.75 9.30
N HIS A 338 -8.74 -9.36 8.96
CA HIS A 338 -8.47 -8.24 8.07
C HIS A 338 -7.48 -8.67 6.98
N TYR A 339 -7.31 -7.88 5.93
CA TYR A 339 -6.50 -8.22 4.78
C TYR A 339 -5.23 -7.37 4.74
N HIS A 340 -4.11 -8.00 4.40
CA HIS A 340 -2.83 -7.34 4.24
C HIS A 340 -2.25 -7.60 2.86
N ARG A 341 -1.57 -6.59 2.33
CA ARG A 341 -0.68 -6.75 1.18
C ARG A 341 0.73 -7.00 1.72
N PRO A 342 1.39 -8.12 1.38
CA PRO A 342 2.79 -8.32 1.76
C PRO A 342 3.65 -7.24 1.08
N PRO A 343 4.69 -6.72 1.76
CA PRO A 343 5.68 -5.91 1.08
C PRO A 343 6.36 -6.78 0.01
N SER A 344 6.32 -6.37 -1.24
CA SER A 344 7.04 -7.05 -2.32
C SER A 344 8.55 -6.94 -2.05
N LEU A 345 9.27 -8.08 -2.05
CA LEU A 345 10.73 -8.11 -1.89
C LEU A 345 11.44 -7.33 -3.00
N PHE A 346 10.82 -7.21 -4.16
CA PHE A 346 11.32 -6.42 -5.29
C PHE A 346 10.96 -4.93 -5.20
N GLU A 347 9.91 -4.57 -4.45
CA GLU A 347 9.54 -3.16 -4.22
C GLU A 347 10.46 -2.49 -3.18
N PHE A 348 11.14 -3.27 -2.32
CA PHE A 348 11.95 -2.69 -1.25
C PHE A 348 13.07 -1.76 -1.76
N PRO A 349 13.87 -2.11 -2.78
CA PRO A 349 14.81 -1.17 -3.38
C PRO A 349 14.11 -0.08 -4.22
N LEU A 350 13.05 -0.44 -4.95
CA LEU A 350 12.30 0.49 -5.80
C LEU A 350 11.45 1.46 -4.97
N ALA A 351 10.83 1.00 -3.89
CA ALA A 351 10.08 1.84 -2.95
C ALA A 351 11.00 2.81 -2.19
N MET A 352 12.22 2.38 -1.83
CA MET A 352 13.23 3.32 -1.32
C MET A 352 13.67 4.35 -2.37
N GLN A 353 13.75 3.96 -3.63
CA GLN A 353 14.07 4.87 -4.74
C GLN A 353 12.88 5.76 -5.09
N GLN A 354 11.65 5.23 -5.09
CA GLN A 354 10.41 6.01 -5.30
C GLN A 354 10.10 6.93 -4.12
N ALA A 355 10.31 6.51 -2.88
CA ALA A 355 10.20 7.37 -1.71
C ALA A 355 11.24 8.52 -1.75
N ARG A 356 12.44 8.26 -2.26
CA ARG A 356 13.45 9.30 -2.52
C ARG A 356 13.06 10.19 -3.69
N SER A 357 12.45 9.66 -4.76
CA SER A 357 12.02 10.45 -5.92
C SER A 357 10.70 11.19 -5.67
N ALA A 358 9.75 10.64 -4.90
CA ALA A 358 8.55 11.35 -4.48
C ALA A 358 8.87 12.51 -3.53
N SER A 359 9.84 12.34 -2.63
CA SER A 359 10.37 13.45 -1.83
C SER A 359 11.24 14.42 -2.65
N ALA A 360 11.75 13.97 -3.80
CA ALA A 360 12.62 14.79 -4.67
C ALA A 360 11.83 15.67 -5.66
N ASN A 361 10.53 15.44 -5.84
CA ASN A 361 9.72 16.25 -6.76
C ASN A 361 8.34 16.63 -6.19
N PRO A 362 8.32 17.47 -5.13
CA PRO A 362 7.06 17.93 -4.52
C PRO A 362 6.16 18.65 -5.54
N LEU A 363 6.74 19.24 -6.59
CA LEU A 363 6.01 19.91 -7.65
C LEU A 363 5.18 18.90 -8.49
N ALA A 364 5.70 17.72 -8.78
CA ALA A 364 4.96 16.69 -9.51
C ALA A 364 3.72 16.22 -8.72
N THR A 365 3.87 16.01 -7.41
CA THR A 365 2.75 15.65 -6.53
C THR A 365 1.70 16.77 -6.47
N VAL A 366 2.15 18.03 -6.38
CA VAL A 366 1.23 19.18 -6.41
C VAL A 366 0.53 19.30 -7.76
N LEU A 367 1.21 19.06 -8.88
CA LEU A 367 0.63 19.06 -10.21
C LEU A 367 -0.38 17.92 -10.42
N GLU A 368 -0.10 16.74 -9.89
CA GLU A 368 -1.05 15.60 -9.93
C GLU A 368 -2.32 15.87 -9.13
N LEU A 369 -2.19 16.45 -7.92
CA LEU A 369 -3.32 16.85 -7.10
C LEU A 369 -4.13 18.02 -7.72
N ASN A 370 -3.50 18.84 -8.54
CA ASN A 370 -4.15 19.92 -9.28
C ASN A 370 -4.62 19.51 -10.70
N ALA A 371 -4.49 18.23 -11.08
CA ALA A 371 -5.13 17.77 -12.30
C ALA A 371 -6.65 18.08 -12.23
N PRO A 372 -7.28 18.58 -13.30
CA PRO A 372 -8.68 18.97 -13.30
C PRO A 372 -9.59 17.76 -13.10
N ARG A 373 -9.86 17.42 -11.85
CA ARG A 373 -10.74 16.34 -11.41
C ARG A 373 -11.66 16.88 -10.33
N ALA A 374 -12.89 16.37 -10.29
CA ALA A 374 -13.76 16.63 -9.17
C ALA A 374 -13.35 15.78 -7.95
N TRP A 375 -13.32 16.40 -6.80
CA TRP A 375 -12.84 15.80 -5.56
C TRP A 375 -13.92 15.83 -4.48
N TYR A 376 -14.08 14.69 -3.83
CA TYR A 376 -14.62 14.58 -2.48
C TYR A 376 -13.41 14.52 -1.52
N LEU A 377 -12.84 15.67 -1.20
CA LEU A 377 -11.64 15.76 -0.36
C LEU A 377 -11.81 16.86 0.69
N ALA A 378 -11.52 16.54 1.93
CA ALA A 378 -11.44 17.51 3.01
C ALA A 378 -10.17 18.36 2.84
N THR A 379 -10.27 19.49 2.16
CA THR A 379 -9.12 20.34 1.79
C THR A 379 -8.42 21.01 2.98
N SER A 380 -9.06 21.03 4.15
CA SER A 380 -8.44 21.48 5.41
C SER A 380 -7.47 20.47 6.02
N TRP A 381 -7.43 19.24 5.46
CA TRP A 381 -6.51 18.20 5.93
C TRP A 381 -5.16 18.33 5.25
N PRO A 382 -4.03 18.37 5.98
CA PRO A 382 -2.72 18.43 5.36
C PRO A 382 -2.43 17.13 4.60
N LEU A 383 -2.28 17.24 3.28
CA LEU A 383 -1.82 16.13 2.46
C LEU A 383 -0.32 15.99 2.65
N THR A 384 0.10 15.13 3.58
CA THR A 384 1.49 14.75 3.70
C THR A 384 1.80 13.57 2.76
N PRO A 385 3.05 13.37 2.32
CA PRO A 385 3.42 12.19 1.56
C PRO A 385 3.03 10.87 2.23
N GLU A 386 2.86 10.89 3.55
CA GLU A 386 2.43 9.75 4.36
C GLU A 386 0.92 9.43 4.21
N THR A 387 0.09 10.43 3.92
CA THR A 387 -1.33 10.23 3.64
C THR A 387 -1.58 9.71 2.22
N LEU A 388 -0.58 9.83 1.33
CA LEU A 388 -0.62 9.32 -0.04
C LEU A 388 -0.07 7.90 -0.16
N SER A 389 0.68 7.42 0.83
CA SER A 389 1.20 6.06 0.86
C SER A 389 0.37 5.20 1.81
N HIS A 390 -0.08 4.04 1.34
CA HIS A 390 -0.62 3.00 2.21
C HIS A 390 0.47 2.55 3.19
N ARG A 391 0.54 3.15 4.36
CA ARG A 391 1.35 2.61 5.44
C ARG A 391 0.57 1.49 6.11
N ASP A 392 1.12 0.27 5.98
CA ASP A 392 0.84 -0.81 6.91
C ASP A 392 0.96 -0.30 8.35
N PHE A 393 -0.14 -0.27 9.08
CA PHE A 393 -0.11 -0.13 10.53
C PHE A 393 0.64 -1.34 11.10
N ARG A 394 1.94 -1.18 11.32
CA ARG A 394 2.68 -2.05 12.23
C ARG A 394 2.45 -1.52 13.64
N ARG A 395 1.58 -2.17 14.35
CA ARG A 395 1.71 -2.45 15.78
C ARG A 395 0.93 -3.69 16.15
#